data_4178873501e6c1aa4a07a20e92406f3a
#
_entry.id   4178873501e6c1aa4a07a20e92406f3a
#
_cell.length_a   1.000
_cell.length_b   1.000
_cell.length_c   1.000
_cell.angle_alpha   90.00
_cell.angle_beta   90.00
_cell.angle_gamma   90.00
#
_symmetry.space_group_name_H-M   'P 1'
#
loop_
_entity.id
_entity.type
_entity.pdbx_description
1 polymer ?
#
loop_
_entity_poly.entity_id
_entity_poly.type
_entity_poly.pdbx_seq_one_letter_code
_entity_poly.pdbx_strand_id
1 'polypeptide(L)'
;MDDATPHIALTPRMRQTMQNAARIPEARGHTWVGTEHVLLALLDDPAGIAGSAIRLLGYEPALREKVEGVLDSVGYRSSSNELP
;
A
#
# COMPACT_ATOMS: atom_id res chain seq x y z
N MET A 1 6.46 17.22 -0.32
CA MET A 1 5.79 17.33 0.22
C MET A 1 5.38 17.74 1.11
N ASP A 2 5.03 17.95 1.27
CA ASP A 2 4.63 18.51 1.77
C ASP A 2 4.54 19.07 2.90
N ASP A 3 4.51 19.39 3.20
CA ASP A 3 4.54 20.27 4.10
C ASP A 3 3.30 20.66 4.70
N ALA A 4 2.21 20.11 4.28
CA ALA A 4 0.91 20.36 4.82
C ALA A 4 0.82 19.97 6.29
N THR A 5 1.68 19.06 6.72
CA THR A 5 1.64 18.57 8.09
C THR A 5 3.05 18.45 8.65
N PRO A 6 3.75 19.60 8.79
CA PRO A 6 5.17 19.54 9.19
C PRO A 6 5.37 19.05 10.61
N HIS A 7 4.32 19.05 11.45
CA HIS A 7 4.47 18.62 12.84
C HIS A 7 3.99 17.19 13.09
N ILE A 8 3.56 16.50 12.06
CA ILE A 8 3.06 15.13 12.22
C ILE A 8 4.18 14.17 11.85
N ALA A 9 4.52 13.30 12.78
CA ALA A 9 5.57 12.32 12.56
C ALA A 9 4.97 10.99 12.16
N LEU A 10 5.71 10.25 11.35
CA LEU A 10 5.36 8.87 11.04
C LEU A 10 5.86 7.96 12.14
N THR A 11 5.04 6.98 12.52
CA THR A 11 5.51 5.98 13.45
C THR A 11 6.55 5.10 12.78
N PRO A 12 7.39 4.40 13.57
CA PRO A 12 8.34 3.45 12.97
C PRO A 12 7.62 2.40 12.11
N ARG A 13 6.44 1.95 12.54
CA ARG A 13 5.69 0.98 11.75
C ARG A 13 5.23 1.57 10.43
N MET A 14 4.82 2.85 10.42
CA MET A 14 4.42 3.47 9.18
C MET A 14 5.59 3.60 8.22
N ARG A 15 6.78 3.95 8.74
CA ARG A 15 7.96 4.01 7.89
C ARG A 15 8.28 2.65 7.30
N GLN A 16 8.17 1.59 8.11
CA GLN A 16 8.41 0.24 7.62
C GLN A 16 7.38 -0.15 6.55
N THR A 17 6.13 0.26 6.77
CA THR A 17 5.07 0.00 5.80
C THR A 17 5.38 0.66 4.47
N MET A 18 5.87 1.89 4.49
CA MET A 18 6.22 2.57 3.25
C MET A 18 7.36 1.87 2.54
N GLN A 19 8.36 1.42 3.28
CA GLN A 19 9.47 0.68 2.67
C GLN A 19 8.98 -0.63 2.07
N ASN A 20 8.11 -1.33 2.77
CA ASN A 20 7.57 -2.59 2.24
C ASN A 20 6.70 -2.33 1.01
N ALA A 21 5.92 -1.26 1.03
CA ALA A 21 5.07 -0.91 -0.09
C ALA A 21 5.90 -0.62 -1.34
N ALA A 22 7.05 0.01 -1.18
CA ALA A 22 7.88 0.37 -2.32
C ALA A 22 8.44 -0.84 -3.05
N ARG A 23 8.56 -1.97 -2.37
CA ARG A 23 9.09 -3.19 -2.99
C ARG A 23 8.14 -3.77 -4.03
N ILE A 24 6.85 -3.48 -3.91
CA ILE A 24 5.86 -4.05 -4.80
C ILE A 24 5.99 -3.47 -6.22
N PRO A 25 5.96 -2.14 -6.39
CA PRO A 25 6.15 -1.60 -7.74
C PRO A 25 7.56 -1.82 -8.25
N GLU A 26 8.56 -1.81 -7.35
CA GLU A 26 9.93 -2.04 -7.74
C GLU A 26 10.10 -3.41 -8.41
N ALA A 27 9.45 -4.42 -7.85
CA ALA A 27 9.52 -5.77 -8.41
C ALA A 27 8.85 -5.85 -9.79
N ARG A 28 7.98 -4.88 -10.10
CA ARG A 28 7.31 -4.84 -11.39
C ARG A 28 7.94 -3.84 -12.35
N GLY A 29 9.09 -3.27 -11.97
CA GLY A 29 9.79 -2.32 -12.84
C GLY A 29 9.23 -0.91 -12.81
N HIS A 30 8.40 -0.60 -11.83
CA HIS A 30 7.83 0.73 -11.72
C HIS A 30 8.63 1.57 -10.74
N THR A 31 8.52 2.89 -10.88
CA THR A 31 9.29 3.81 -10.05
C THR A 31 8.41 4.67 -9.15
N TRP A 32 7.17 4.26 -8.95
CA TRP A 32 6.25 5.01 -8.10
C TRP A 32 5.58 4.06 -7.11
N VAL A 33 5.11 4.64 -5.99
CA VAL A 33 4.34 3.90 -4.98
C VAL A 33 2.98 4.54 -4.87
N GLY A 34 1.93 3.75 -5.01
CA GLY A 34 0.57 4.22 -4.90
C GLY A 34 -0.10 3.69 -3.65
N THR A 35 -1.31 4.16 -3.39
CA THR A 35 -2.07 3.72 -2.23
C THR A 35 -2.39 2.23 -2.31
N GLU A 36 -2.52 1.68 -3.50
CA GLU A 36 -2.76 0.25 -3.68
C GLU A 36 -1.59 -0.57 -3.14
N HIS A 37 -0.37 -0.06 -3.28
CA HIS A 37 0.80 -0.75 -2.75
C HIS A 37 0.85 -0.65 -1.24
N VAL A 38 0.44 0.49 -0.70
CA VAL A 38 0.38 0.65 0.76
C VAL A 38 -0.66 -0.28 1.35
N LEU A 39 -1.80 -0.43 0.69
CA LEU A 39 -2.82 -1.35 1.18
C LEU A 39 -2.29 -2.78 1.24
N LEU A 40 -1.59 -3.23 0.20
CA LEU A 40 -1.03 -4.57 0.23
C LEU A 40 0.00 -4.73 1.35
N ALA A 41 0.82 -3.70 1.57
CA ALA A 41 1.79 -3.74 2.66
C ALA A 41 1.11 -3.82 4.01
N LEU A 42 -0.02 -3.14 4.16
CA LEU A 42 -0.79 -3.21 5.40
C LEU A 42 -1.36 -4.61 5.61
N LEU A 43 -1.84 -5.24 4.55
CA LEU A 43 -2.36 -6.60 4.64
C LEU A 43 -1.26 -7.60 5.04
N ASP A 44 -0.02 -7.29 4.69
CA ASP A 44 1.09 -8.18 5.02
C ASP A 44 1.66 -7.94 6.41
N ASP A 45 1.07 -7.02 7.18
CA ASP A 45 1.56 -6.68 8.50
C ASP A 45 0.51 -7.04 9.55
N PRO A 46 0.47 -8.30 9.99
CA PRO A 46 -0.57 -8.74 10.92
C PRO A 46 -0.43 -8.12 12.30
N ALA A 47 0.73 -7.57 12.63
CA ALA A 47 0.93 -6.93 13.94
C ALA A 47 0.49 -5.47 13.93
N GLY A 48 0.22 -4.89 12.77
CA GLY A 48 -0.27 -3.53 12.70
C GLY A 48 -1.76 -3.46 12.94
N ILE A 49 -2.23 -2.33 13.45
CA ILE A 49 -3.64 -2.17 13.76
C ILE A 49 -4.50 -2.29 12.51
N ALA A 50 -4.06 -1.66 11.41
CA ALA A 50 -4.86 -1.67 10.18
C ALA A 50 -4.99 -3.08 9.62
N GLY A 51 -3.88 -3.80 9.49
CA GLY A 51 -3.92 -5.16 8.96
C GLY A 51 -4.67 -6.10 9.87
N SER A 52 -4.50 -5.93 11.18
CA SER A 52 -5.19 -6.76 12.14
C SER A 52 -6.70 -6.56 12.07
N ALA A 53 -7.15 -5.31 11.94
CA ALA A 53 -8.58 -5.04 11.86
C ALA A 53 -9.20 -5.69 10.63
N ILE A 54 -8.52 -5.61 9.50
CA ILE A 54 -9.01 -6.22 8.27
C ILE A 54 -9.09 -7.74 8.41
N ARG A 55 -8.07 -8.34 9.03
CA ARG A 55 -8.06 -9.78 9.23
C ARG A 55 -9.17 -10.24 10.16
N LEU A 56 -9.43 -9.46 11.22
CA LEU A 56 -10.48 -9.82 12.17
C LEU A 56 -11.86 -9.78 11.53
N LEU A 57 -12.04 -8.94 10.51
CA LEU A 57 -13.29 -8.90 9.76
C LEU A 57 -13.36 -9.96 8.68
N GLY A 58 -12.26 -10.66 8.42
CA GLY A 58 -12.24 -11.70 7.41
C GLY A 58 -12.13 -11.20 5.99
N TYR A 59 -11.77 -9.94 5.78
CA TYR A 59 -11.73 -9.34 4.46
C TYR A 59 -10.37 -9.43 3.78
N GLU A 60 -9.35 -9.90 4.49
CA GLU A 60 -8.00 -9.87 3.96
C GLU A 60 -7.85 -10.62 2.64
N PRO A 61 -8.34 -11.86 2.50
CA PRO A 61 -8.13 -12.57 1.24
C PRO A 61 -8.84 -11.90 0.05
N ALA A 62 -10.05 -11.39 0.27
CA ALA A 62 -10.80 -10.77 -0.81
C ALA A 62 -10.17 -9.45 -1.24
N LEU A 63 -9.69 -8.66 -0.27
CA LEU A 63 -9.03 -7.41 -0.57
C LEU A 63 -7.74 -7.65 -1.33
N ARG A 64 -6.94 -8.61 -0.87
CA ARG A 64 -5.68 -8.93 -1.52
C ARG A 64 -5.92 -9.38 -2.96
N GLU A 65 -6.85 -10.27 -3.15
CA GLU A 65 -7.14 -10.78 -4.48
C GLU A 65 -7.56 -9.65 -5.41
N LYS A 66 -8.42 -8.75 -4.92
CA LYS A 66 -8.91 -7.66 -5.75
C LYS A 66 -7.79 -6.70 -6.14
N VAL A 67 -6.96 -6.34 -5.17
CA VAL A 67 -5.88 -5.39 -5.46
C VAL A 67 -4.85 -6.01 -6.38
N GLU A 68 -4.45 -7.25 -6.13
CA GLU A 68 -3.48 -7.92 -6.97
C GLU A 68 -4.02 -8.10 -8.39
N GLY A 69 -5.31 -8.36 -8.51
CA GLY A 69 -5.93 -8.47 -9.82
C GLY A 69 -5.84 -7.16 -10.61
N VAL A 70 -6.02 -6.04 -9.93
CA VAL A 70 -5.87 -4.74 -10.59
C VAL A 70 -4.43 -4.51 -11.01
N LEU A 71 -3.47 -4.82 -10.12
CA LEU A 71 -2.06 -4.64 -10.44
C LEU A 71 -1.64 -5.48 -11.64
N ASP A 72 -2.24 -6.64 -11.80
CA ASP A 72 -1.90 -7.54 -12.90
C ASP A 72 -2.68 -7.26 -14.17
N SER A 73 -3.58 -6.30 -14.15
CA SER A 73 -4.43 -6.03 -15.30
C SER A 73 -3.66 -5.29 -16.38
N VAL A 74 -4.06 -5.52 -17.61
CA VAL A 74 -3.50 -4.80 -18.74
C VAL A 74 -3.88 -3.32 -18.61
N GLY A 75 -2.89 -2.44 -18.76
CA GLY A 75 -3.15 -1.02 -18.67
C GLY A 75 -3.18 -0.48 -17.26
N TYR A 76 -2.75 -1.28 -16.27
CA TYR A 76 -2.69 -0.80 -14.91
C TYR A 76 -1.86 0.48 -14.81
N ARG A 77 -2.41 1.44 -14.11
CA ARG A 77 -1.71 2.66 -13.75
C ARG A 77 -1.99 2.91 -12.30
N SER A 78 -1.19 3.73 -11.66
CA SER A 78 -1.38 4.01 -10.25
C SER A 78 -2.61 4.89 -10.06
N SER A 79 -3.72 4.39 -10.47
CA SER A 79 -5.07 4.91 -10.27
C SER A 79 -5.22 6.39 -10.63
N SER A 80 -6.21 7.04 -10.02
CA SER A 80 -6.54 8.42 -10.32
C SER A 80 -5.48 9.40 -9.83
N ASN A 81 -4.52 8.92 -9.07
CA ASN A 81 -3.45 9.75 -8.54
C ASN A 81 -2.16 9.55 -9.30
N GLU A 82 -2.27 9.21 -10.57
CA GLU A 82 -1.07 8.95 -11.33
C GLU A 82 -0.17 10.16 -11.37
N LEU A 83 1.11 9.88 -11.62
CA LEU A 83 2.11 10.90 -11.57
C LEU A 83 1.88 11.95 -12.65
N PRO A 84 2.23 13.19 -12.36
CA PRO A 84 2.13 14.26 -13.36
C PRO A 84 3.09 14.04 -14.51
#